data_43e03fba7ecc5bc1225b4f74a3fe2432
#
_entry.id   43e03fba7ecc5bc1225b4f74a3fe2432
#
_cell.length_a   1.000
_cell.length_b   1.000
_cell.length_c   1.000
_cell.angle_alpha   90.00
_cell.angle_beta   90.00
_cell.angle_gamma   90.00
#
_symmetry.space_group_name_H-M   'P 1'
#
loop_
_entity.id
_entity.type
_entity.pdbx_description
1 polymer ?
#
loop_
_entity_poly.entity_id
_entity_poly.type
_entity_poly.pdbx_seq_one_letter_code
_entity_poly.pdbx_strand_id
1 'polypeptide(L)'
;MVKRQRGANQLTDLLFFDTDCLSAFLWVGKESLLTRLYPGRVVIPEQVYDELSFPRLPPFNITIDTLFAQKQVVIEAIKAGTEAYALYYTLSRVPSKGHVVIGKGEAACIALAKTTGGIVASNNLKDISSYIEEFGLKHVTTGDILVEAYEGKHITEDEGNTIWAGMRRKGRQIGAETFSGYLMSKHT
;
A
#
# COMPACT_ATOMS: atom_id res chain seq x y z
N MET A 1 26.88 34.64 17.49
CA MET A 1 26.84 33.67 16.36
C MET A 1 25.91 32.53 16.78
N VAL A 2 24.63 32.61 16.45
CA VAL A 2 23.61 31.64 16.87
C VAL A 2 23.50 30.60 15.76
N LYS A 3 23.98 29.36 15.99
CA LYS A 3 23.76 28.22 15.11
C LYS A 3 22.26 27.83 15.15
N ARG A 4 21.51 28.20 14.11
CA ARG A 4 20.19 27.63 13.86
C ARG A 4 20.37 26.13 13.59
N GLN A 5 20.02 25.30 14.57
CA GLN A 5 19.75 23.89 14.33
C GLN A 5 18.51 23.81 13.43
N ARG A 6 18.73 23.44 12.17
CA ARG A 6 17.65 22.97 11.30
C ARG A 6 17.18 21.66 11.89
N GLY A 7 16.01 21.66 12.51
CA GLY A 7 15.29 20.43 12.84
C GLY A 7 15.15 19.62 11.55
N ALA A 8 15.67 18.41 11.55
CA ALA A 8 15.40 17.43 10.51
C ALA A 8 13.89 17.18 10.55
N ASN A 9 13.15 17.76 9.61
CA ASN A 9 11.81 17.34 9.28
C ASN A 9 11.97 15.90 8.81
N GLN A 10 11.66 14.92 9.65
CA GLN A 10 11.51 13.54 9.21
C GLN A 10 10.39 13.56 8.18
N LEU A 11 10.75 13.59 6.90
CA LEU A 11 9.85 13.25 5.81
C LEU A 11 9.40 11.82 6.11
N THR A 12 8.21 11.69 6.68
CA THR A 12 7.60 10.39 6.90
C THR A 12 7.31 9.82 5.52
N ASP A 13 7.92 8.68 5.20
CA ASP A 13 7.82 8.05 3.89
C ASP A 13 6.37 7.85 3.48
N LEU A 14 6.00 8.23 2.26
CA LEU A 14 4.68 7.98 1.68
C LEU A 14 4.47 6.49 1.47
N LEU A 15 3.25 5.99 1.66
CA LEU A 15 2.87 4.62 1.38
C LEU A 15 2.04 4.55 0.10
N PHE A 16 2.55 3.83 -0.89
CA PHE A 16 1.87 3.60 -2.16
C PHE A 16 1.15 2.26 -2.12
N PHE A 17 -0.17 2.33 -2.06
CA PHE A 17 -1.03 1.15 -1.92
C PHE A 17 -1.35 0.54 -3.26
N ASP A 18 -1.09 -0.76 -3.42
CA ASP A 18 -1.57 -1.52 -4.56
C ASP A 18 -3.06 -1.90 -4.40
N THR A 19 -3.63 -2.40 -5.48
CA THR A 19 -5.05 -2.80 -5.56
C THR A 19 -5.41 -3.86 -4.52
N ASP A 20 -4.54 -4.86 -4.31
CA ASP A 20 -4.84 -5.98 -3.43
C ASP A 20 -4.76 -5.58 -1.95
N CYS A 21 -3.73 -4.84 -1.57
CA CYS A 21 -3.58 -4.35 -0.21
C CYS A 21 -4.69 -3.35 0.16
N LEU A 22 -4.97 -2.35 -0.68
CA LEU A 22 -6.02 -1.36 -0.42
C LEU A 22 -7.41 -2.00 -0.38
N SER A 23 -7.72 -2.86 -1.36
CA SER A 23 -9.03 -3.51 -1.43
C SER A 23 -9.30 -4.43 -0.24
N ALA A 24 -8.27 -5.00 0.39
CA ALA A 24 -8.46 -5.80 1.59
C ALA A 24 -9.17 -5.01 2.70
N PHE A 25 -8.78 -3.77 2.92
CA PHE A 25 -9.43 -2.87 3.89
C PHE A 25 -10.80 -2.39 3.42
N LEU A 26 -10.95 -2.03 2.15
CA LEU A 26 -12.23 -1.57 1.57
C LEU A 26 -13.32 -2.66 1.65
N TRP A 27 -12.99 -3.92 1.38
CA TRP A 27 -13.93 -5.05 1.46
C TRP A 27 -14.55 -5.26 2.84
N VAL A 28 -13.88 -4.84 3.89
CA VAL A 28 -14.34 -5.01 5.28
C VAL A 28 -14.69 -3.68 5.96
N GLY A 29 -14.70 -2.56 5.21
CA GLY A 29 -15.03 -1.23 5.72
C GLY A 29 -14.05 -0.74 6.80
N LYS A 30 -12.76 -1.01 6.61
CA LYS A 30 -11.69 -0.64 7.57
C LYS A 30 -10.63 0.28 6.97
N GLU A 31 -10.92 0.94 5.86
CA GLU A 31 -10.04 1.92 5.21
C GLU A 31 -9.67 3.10 6.12
N SER A 32 -10.57 3.48 7.03
CA SER A 32 -10.28 4.52 8.02
C SER A 32 -9.13 4.17 8.98
N LEU A 33 -8.80 2.88 9.11
CA LEU A 33 -7.64 2.46 9.88
C LEU A 33 -6.34 2.92 9.21
N LEU A 34 -6.26 2.86 7.88
CA LEU A 34 -5.10 3.32 7.10
C LEU A 34 -4.84 4.81 7.32
N THR A 35 -5.88 5.63 7.25
CA THR A 35 -5.76 7.08 7.39
C THR A 35 -5.45 7.52 8.83
N ARG A 36 -5.81 6.70 9.82
CA ARG A 36 -5.44 6.91 11.23
C ARG A 36 -4.00 6.52 11.52
N LEU A 37 -3.51 5.42 10.93
CA LEU A 37 -2.13 4.97 11.09
C LEU A 37 -1.13 5.85 10.33
N TYR A 38 -1.53 6.27 9.13
CA TYR A 38 -0.66 6.97 8.19
C TYR A 38 -1.26 8.33 7.78
N PRO A 39 -1.50 9.26 8.72
CA PRO A 39 -2.15 10.54 8.41
C PRO A 39 -1.32 11.33 7.38
N GLY A 40 -1.97 11.66 6.24
CA GLY A 40 -1.34 12.40 5.13
C GLY A 40 -0.29 11.63 4.33
N ARG A 41 -0.16 10.32 4.55
CA ARG A 41 0.88 9.47 3.91
C ARG A 41 0.30 8.41 2.97
N VAL A 42 -1.00 8.21 2.96
CA VAL A 42 -1.67 7.21 2.11
C VAL A 42 -1.77 7.75 0.69
N VAL A 43 -1.10 7.10 -0.25
CA VAL A 43 -1.11 7.45 -1.67
C VAL A 43 -1.69 6.30 -2.47
N ILE A 44 -2.63 6.61 -3.33
CA ILE A 44 -3.29 5.68 -4.26
C ILE A 44 -2.85 6.07 -5.66
N PRO A 45 -2.03 5.28 -6.36
CA PRO A 45 -1.73 5.54 -7.76
C PRO A 45 -3.01 5.56 -8.61
N GLU A 46 -3.09 6.43 -9.62
CA GLU A 46 -4.25 6.53 -10.52
C GLU A 46 -4.61 5.18 -11.14
N GLN A 47 -3.62 4.34 -11.48
CA GLN A 47 -3.81 3.00 -12.00
C GLN A 47 -4.57 2.08 -11.03
N VAL A 48 -4.29 2.21 -9.73
CA VAL A 48 -4.99 1.47 -8.66
C VAL A 48 -6.41 2.00 -8.50
N TYR A 49 -6.59 3.32 -8.53
CA TYR A 49 -7.92 3.94 -8.50
C TYR A 49 -8.79 3.47 -9.67
N ASP A 50 -8.25 3.41 -10.88
CA ASP A 50 -8.94 2.92 -12.07
C ASP A 50 -9.36 1.45 -11.93
N GLU A 51 -8.46 0.59 -11.42
CA GLU A 51 -8.76 -0.82 -11.16
C GLU A 51 -9.88 -0.99 -10.13
N LEU A 52 -9.88 -0.18 -9.06
CA LEU A 52 -10.90 -0.22 -8.00
C LEU A 52 -12.22 0.45 -8.41
N SER A 53 -12.23 1.23 -9.48
CA SER A 53 -13.41 1.87 -10.05
C SER A 53 -14.15 0.98 -11.06
N PHE A 54 -13.68 -0.25 -11.28
CA PHE A 54 -14.27 -1.14 -12.27
C PHE A 54 -15.72 -1.49 -11.92
N PRO A 55 -16.70 -1.40 -12.87
CA PRO A 55 -18.14 -1.53 -12.58
C PRO A 55 -18.61 -2.84 -11.94
N ARG A 56 -17.80 -3.90 -12.00
CA ARG A 56 -18.12 -5.21 -11.37
C ARG A 56 -17.69 -5.29 -9.90
N LEU A 57 -16.97 -4.31 -9.41
CA LEU A 57 -16.59 -4.23 -8.00
C LEU A 57 -17.66 -3.47 -7.21
N PRO A 58 -17.71 -3.61 -5.88
CA PRO A 58 -18.43 -2.67 -5.04
C PRO A 58 -17.97 -1.24 -5.33
N PRO A 59 -18.76 -0.22 -5.02
CA PRO A 59 -18.44 1.18 -5.35
C PRO A 59 -17.30 1.73 -4.48
N PHE A 60 -16.13 1.10 -4.54
CA PHE A 60 -14.94 1.49 -3.79
C PHE A 60 -14.45 2.89 -4.17
N ASN A 61 -14.64 3.28 -5.44
CA ASN A 61 -14.37 4.64 -5.89
C ASN A 61 -15.11 5.69 -5.06
N ILE A 62 -16.37 5.48 -4.68
CA ILE A 62 -17.13 6.43 -3.83
C ILE A 62 -16.44 6.61 -2.47
N THR A 63 -15.98 5.52 -1.87
CA THR A 63 -15.23 5.57 -0.60
C THR A 63 -13.90 6.30 -0.77
N ILE A 64 -13.14 5.97 -1.84
CA ILE A 64 -11.86 6.62 -2.14
C ILE A 64 -12.06 8.11 -2.42
N ASP A 65 -13.06 8.48 -3.21
CA ASP A 65 -13.40 9.89 -3.51
C ASP A 65 -13.75 10.67 -2.24
N THR A 66 -14.47 10.04 -1.31
CA THR A 66 -14.77 10.62 0.00
C THR A 66 -13.51 10.88 0.80
N LEU A 67 -12.60 9.92 0.89
CA LEU A 67 -11.32 10.06 1.59
C LEU A 67 -10.43 11.13 0.93
N PHE A 68 -10.42 11.18 -0.40
CA PHE A 68 -9.70 12.19 -1.17
C PHE A 68 -10.25 13.61 -0.94
N ALA A 69 -11.58 13.79 -0.99
CA ALA A 69 -12.23 15.06 -0.70
C ALA A 69 -11.95 15.55 0.72
N GLN A 70 -11.84 14.62 1.68
CA GLN A 70 -11.45 14.90 3.07
C GLN A 70 -9.93 15.10 3.25
N LYS A 71 -9.13 15.03 2.20
CA LYS A 71 -7.65 15.14 2.22
C LYS A 71 -6.98 14.07 3.09
N GLN A 72 -7.61 12.93 3.26
CA GLN A 72 -7.08 11.82 4.05
C GLN A 72 -6.19 10.88 3.20
N VAL A 73 -6.39 10.89 1.88
CA VAL A 73 -5.56 10.16 0.91
C VAL A 73 -5.19 11.08 -0.25
N VAL A 74 -4.15 10.71 -0.99
CA VAL A 74 -3.75 11.37 -2.24
C VAL A 74 -3.96 10.39 -3.39
N ILE A 75 -4.56 10.83 -4.49
CA ILE A 75 -4.55 10.10 -5.76
C ILE A 75 -3.43 10.68 -6.61
N GLU A 76 -2.44 9.86 -6.96
CA GLU A 76 -1.21 10.30 -7.63
C GLU A 76 -1.14 9.77 -9.06
N ALA A 77 -1.07 10.68 -10.03
CA ALA A 77 -0.90 10.35 -11.44
C ALA A 77 0.57 10.30 -11.83
N ILE A 78 0.98 9.29 -12.57
CA ILE A 78 2.32 9.19 -13.14
C ILE A 78 2.39 10.03 -14.41
N LYS A 79 3.12 11.14 -14.37
CA LYS A 79 3.23 12.09 -15.49
C LYS A 79 4.18 11.56 -16.57
N ALA A 80 3.75 11.63 -17.84
CA ALA A 80 4.59 11.29 -18.98
C ALA A 80 5.89 12.13 -18.98
N GLY A 81 6.99 11.52 -19.40
CA GLY A 81 8.29 12.17 -19.44
C GLY A 81 9.06 12.24 -18.12
N THR A 82 8.50 11.68 -17.04
CA THR A 82 9.19 11.55 -15.74
C THR A 82 9.93 10.22 -15.63
N GLU A 83 10.89 10.15 -14.69
CA GLU A 83 11.58 8.89 -14.32
C GLU A 83 10.57 7.83 -13.86
N ALA A 84 9.57 8.22 -13.05
CA ALA A 84 8.49 7.33 -12.62
C ALA A 84 7.74 6.74 -13.80
N TYR A 85 7.46 7.53 -14.85
CA TYR A 85 6.78 7.03 -16.05
C TYR A 85 7.65 6.03 -16.82
N ALA A 86 8.92 6.32 -17.01
CA ALA A 86 9.85 5.41 -17.68
C ALA A 86 9.94 4.07 -16.95
N LEU A 87 10.07 4.11 -15.62
CA LEU A 87 10.11 2.91 -14.80
C LEU A 87 8.78 2.16 -14.84
N TYR A 88 7.65 2.83 -14.66
CA TYR A 88 6.31 2.24 -14.78
C TYR A 88 6.10 1.52 -16.12
N TYR A 89 6.50 2.17 -17.22
CA TYR A 89 6.39 1.58 -18.56
C TYR A 89 7.24 0.30 -18.68
N THR A 90 8.47 0.34 -18.17
CA THR A 90 9.36 -0.83 -18.18
C THR A 90 8.75 -1.97 -17.38
N LEU A 91 8.29 -1.73 -16.15
CA LEU A 91 7.73 -2.75 -15.27
C LEU A 91 6.43 -3.36 -15.81
N SER A 92 5.57 -2.54 -16.42
CA SER A 92 4.23 -2.97 -16.86
C SER A 92 4.16 -3.42 -18.31
N ARG A 93 5.20 -3.20 -19.12
CA ARG A 93 5.16 -3.45 -20.58
C ARG A 93 6.38 -4.18 -21.13
N VAL A 94 7.58 -3.74 -20.75
CA VAL A 94 8.85 -4.20 -21.33
C VAL A 94 9.86 -4.44 -20.23
N PRO A 95 9.74 -5.54 -19.49
CA PRO A 95 10.61 -5.78 -18.34
C PRO A 95 12.07 -5.94 -18.79
N SER A 96 12.97 -5.58 -17.92
CA SER A 96 14.39 -5.85 -18.09
C SER A 96 14.65 -7.36 -18.15
N LYS A 97 15.75 -7.76 -18.79
CA LYS A 97 16.11 -9.18 -18.94
C LYS A 97 16.20 -9.85 -17.57
N GLY A 98 15.45 -10.93 -17.40
CA GLY A 98 15.37 -11.69 -16.14
C GLY A 98 14.17 -11.34 -15.24
N HIS A 99 13.40 -10.33 -15.58
CA HIS A 99 12.18 -9.92 -14.87
C HIS A 99 10.91 -10.26 -15.66
N VAL A 100 9.79 -10.35 -14.97
CA VAL A 100 8.46 -10.54 -15.56
C VAL A 100 7.69 -9.23 -15.57
N VAL A 101 6.75 -9.09 -16.53
CA VAL A 101 5.78 -8.00 -16.52
C VAL A 101 4.87 -8.16 -15.30
N ILE A 102 4.67 -7.09 -14.54
CA ILE A 102 3.76 -7.05 -13.39
C ILE A 102 2.51 -6.21 -13.68
N GLY A 103 1.51 -6.29 -12.81
CA GLY A 103 0.27 -5.53 -12.92
C GLY A 103 0.49 -4.02 -12.93
N LYS A 104 -0.44 -3.27 -13.55
CA LYS A 104 -0.31 -1.82 -13.66
C LYS A 104 -0.30 -1.12 -12.30
N GLY A 105 -1.14 -1.57 -11.36
CA GLY A 105 -1.20 -1.04 -10.00
C GLY A 105 0.13 -1.24 -9.27
N GLU A 106 0.67 -2.45 -9.30
CA GLU A 106 1.96 -2.80 -8.69
C GLU A 106 3.12 -2.02 -9.31
N ALA A 107 3.16 -1.96 -10.65
CA ALA A 107 4.18 -1.20 -11.38
C ALA A 107 4.14 0.30 -11.02
N ALA A 108 2.95 0.87 -10.86
CA ALA A 108 2.78 2.26 -10.46
C ALA A 108 3.28 2.50 -9.02
N CYS A 109 2.93 1.60 -8.08
CA CYS A 109 3.41 1.67 -6.69
C CYS A 109 4.94 1.62 -6.62
N ILE A 110 5.58 0.67 -7.32
CA ILE A 110 7.03 0.53 -7.34
C ILE A 110 7.69 1.77 -7.96
N ALA A 111 7.18 2.25 -9.11
CA ALA A 111 7.76 3.40 -9.80
C ALA A 111 7.69 4.67 -8.95
N LEU A 112 6.56 4.94 -8.31
CA LEU A 112 6.40 6.09 -7.42
C LEU A 112 7.22 5.94 -6.14
N ALA A 113 7.22 4.77 -5.49
CA ALA A 113 8.01 4.53 -4.30
C ALA A 113 9.52 4.69 -4.57
N LYS A 114 10.02 4.17 -5.70
CA LYS A 114 11.43 4.29 -6.10
C LYS A 114 11.86 5.74 -6.30
N THR A 115 11.05 6.53 -6.97
CA THR A 115 11.41 7.90 -7.32
C THR A 115 11.21 8.90 -6.20
N THR A 116 10.40 8.55 -5.19
CA THR A 116 10.13 9.44 -4.03
C THR A 116 10.77 8.99 -2.73
N GLY A 117 11.35 7.78 -2.68
CA GLY A 117 11.87 7.18 -1.45
C GLY A 117 10.76 6.66 -0.53
N GLY A 118 9.60 6.30 -1.09
CA GLY A 118 8.44 5.82 -0.33
C GLY A 118 8.44 4.32 -0.02
N ILE A 119 7.30 3.85 0.48
CA ILE A 119 7.06 2.46 0.89
C ILE A 119 6.00 1.84 -0.04
N VAL A 120 6.21 0.61 -0.50
CA VAL A 120 5.21 -0.15 -1.27
C VAL A 120 4.33 -0.92 -0.30
N ALA A 121 3.01 -0.73 -0.37
CA ALA A 121 2.03 -1.49 0.40
C ALA A 121 1.33 -2.51 -0.53
N SER A 122 1.75 -3.78 -0.45
CA SER A 122 1.29 -4.86 -1.35
C SER A 122 1.32 -6.21 -0.67
N ASN A 123 0.36 -7.09 -1.03
CA ASN A 123 0.36 -8.49 -0.59
C ASN A 123 1.00 -9.44 -1.61
N ASN A 124 1.22 -8.99 -2.85
CA ASN A 124 1.68 -9.83 -3.95
C ASN A 124 3.22 -9.93 -3.99
N LEU A 125 3.82 -10.47 -2.93
CA LEU A 125 5.27 -10.65 -2.86
C LEU A 125 5.83 -11.53 -3.97
N LYS A 126 5.04 -12.47 -4.48
CA LYS A 126 5.49 -13.36 -5.55
C LYS A 126 5.93 -12.60 -6.81
N ASP A 127 5.20 -11.55 -7.17
CA ASP A 127 5.44 -10.82 -8.41
C ASP A 127 6.38 -9.62 -8.21
N ILE A 128 6.43 -9.05 -6.99
CA ILE A 128 7.17 -7.80 -6.75
C ILE A 128 8.46 -7.95 -5.95
N SER A 129 8.72 -9.10 -5.26
CA SER A 129 9.87 -9.23 -4.35
C SER A 129 11.21 -8.95 -5.03
N SER A 130 11.40 -9.43 -6.27
CA SER A 130 12.64 -9.18 -7.02
C SER A 130 12.88 -7.69 -7.26
N TYR A 131 11.84 -6.92 -7.52
CA TYR A 131 11.93 -5.48 -7.71
C TYR A 131 12.12 -4.71 -6.39
N ILE A 132 11.49 -5.18 -5.31
CA ILE A 132 11.70 -4.62 -3.96
C ILE A 132 13.16 -4.76 -3.56
N GLU A 133 13.76 -5.94 -3.79
CA GLU A 133 15.17 -6.22 -3.51
C GLU A 133 16.11 -5.38 -4.41
N GLU A 134 15.91 -5.44 -5.73
CA GLU A 134 16.76 -4.72 -6.70
C GLU A 134 16.79 -3.22 -6.46
N PHE A 135 15.64 -2.63 -6.15
CA PHE A 135 15.54 -1.18 -5.94
C PHE A 135 15.76 -0.76 -4.50
N GLY A 136 15.96 -1.71 -3.57
CA GLY A 136 16.15 -1.43 -2.14
C GLY A 136 14.96 -0.72 -1.51
N LEU A 137 13.73 -1.11 -1.89
CA LEU A 137 12.50 -0.48 -1.44
C LEU A 137 12.06 -1.02 -0.08
N LYS A 138 11.47 -0.16 0.72
CA LYS A 138 10.68 -0.57 1.88
C LYS A 138 9.33 -1.13 1.41
N HIS A 139 8.86 -2.14 2.11
CA HIS A 139 7.63 -2.83 1.78
C HIS A 139 6.85 -3.21 3.03
N VAL A 140 5.52 -3.13 2.94
CA VAL A 140 4.57 -3.58 3.99
C VAL A 140 3.42 -4.35 3.37
N THR A 141 2.92 -5.36 4.09
CA THR A 141 1.73 -6.12 3.72
C THR A 141 0.51 -5.67 4.51
N THR A 142 -0.69 -6.12 4.13
CA THR A 142 -1.90 -5.96 4.95
C THR A 142 -1.70 -6.50 6.38
N GLY A 143 -0.98 -7.62 6.51
CA GLY A 143 -0.68 -8.21 7.81
C GLY A 143 0.21 -7.29 8.66
N ASP A 144 1.26 -6.71 8.07
CA ASP A 144 2.15 -5.77 8.76
C ASP A 144 1.39 -4.54 9.25
N ILE A 145 0.51 -4.00 8.40
CA ILE A 145 -0.34 -2.85 8.76
C ILE A 145 -1.26 -3.17 9.95
N LEU A 146 -1.84 -4.38 9.98
CA LEU A 146 -2.67 -4.79 11.12
C LEU A 146 -1.84 -5.01 12.39
N VAL A 147 -0.59 -5.48 12.29
CA VAL A 147 0.34 -5.57 13.43
C VAL A 147 0.66 -4.17 13.95
N GLU A 148 1.01 -3.22 13.09
CA GLU A 148 1.23 -1.82 13.49
C GLU A 148 -0.01 -1.22 14.19
N ALA A 149 -1.21 -1.53 13.67
CA ALA A 149 -2.46 -1.08 14.28
C ALA A 149 -2.68 -1.66 15.69
N TYR A 150 -2.34 -2.92 15.90
CA TYR A 150 -2.41 -3.60 17.19
C TYR A 150 -1.37 -3.03 18.18
N GLU A 151 -0.12 -2.94 17.78
CA GLU A 151 0.97 -2.39 18.60
C GLU A 151 0.72 -0.93 18.95
N GLY A 152 0.19 -0.14 18.03
CA GLY A 152 -0.24 1.24 18.23
C GLY A 152 -1.54 1.39 19.05
N LYS A 153 -2.16 0.28 19.49
CA LYS A 153 -3.42 0.26 20.26
C LYS A 153 -4.62 0.89 19.51
N HIS A 154 -4.58 0.87 18.18
CA HIS A 154 -5.70 1.29 17.34
C HIS A 154 -6.77 0.20 17.22
N ILE A 155 -6.39 -1.06 17.43
CA ILE A 155 -7.26 -2.24 17.49
C ILE A 155 -6.79 -3.18 18.60
N THR A 156 -7.71 -3.99 19.11
CA THR A 156 -7.40 -5.15 19.96
C THR A 156 -7.06 -6.38 19.11
N GLU A 157 -6.50 -7.43 19.72
CA GLU A 157 -6.23 -8.69 19.02
C GLU A 157 -7.51 -9.34 18.48
N ASP A 158 -8.61 -9.30 19.26
CA ASP A 158 -9.93 -9.82 18.85
C ASP A 158 -10.50 -9.05 17.64
N GLU A 159 -10.35 -7.71 17.63
CA GLU A 159 -10.72 -6.89 16.46
C GLU A 159 -9.83 -7.24 15.27
N GLY A 160 -8.54 -7.44 15.46
CA GLY A 160 -7.61 -7.89 14.43
C GLY A 160 -8.03 -9.23 13.83
N ASN A 161 -8.38 -10.22 14.65
CA ASN A 161 -8.89 -11.50 14.20
C ASN A 161 -10.23 -11.37 13.44
N THR A 162 -11.12 -10.48 13.87
CA THR A 162 -12.40 -10.21 13.21
C THR A 162 -12.17 -9.61 11.81
N ILE A 163 -11.30 -8.61 11.70
CA ILE A 163 -10.91 -7.96 10.42
C ILE A 163 -10.28 -9.01 9.50
N TRP A 164 -9.31 -9.78 10.00
CA TRP A 164 -8.62 -10.83 9.25
C TRP A 164 -9.57 -11.87 8.67
N ALA A 165 -10.46 -12.41 9.51
CA ALA A 165 -11.47 -13.36 9.07
C ALA A 165 -12.43 -12.74 8.03
N GLY A 166 -12.77 -11.47 8.17
CA GLY A 166 -13.55 -10.72 7.18
C GLY A 166 -12.85 -10.64 5.82
N MET A 167 -11.58 -10.26 5.79
CA MET A 167 -10.76 -10.19 4.58
C MET A 167 -10.63 -11.56 3.90
N ARG A 168 -10.37 -12.62 4.67
CA ARG A 168 -10.28 -13.99 4.13
C ARG A 168 -11.60 -14.46 3.50
N ARG A 169 -12.76 -14.17 4.14
CA ARG A 169 -14.08 -14.48 3.55
C ARG A 169 -14.34 -13.76 2.23
N LYS A 170 -13.67 -12.63 1.99
CA LYS A 170 -13.69 -11.90 0.72
C LYS A 170 -12.62 -12.37 -0.27
N GLY A 171 -11.97 -13.50 0.02
CA GLY A 171 -10.97 -14.11 -0.86
C GLY A 171 -9.61 -13.42 -0.85
N ARG A 172 -9.34 -12.55 0.15
CA ARG A 172 -8.01 -11.89 0.24
C ARG A 172 -6.97 -12.87 0.77
N GLN A 173 -5.85 -12.96 0.06
CA GLN A 173 -4.70 -13.77 0.47
C GLN A 173 -3.76 -12.91 1.31
N ILE A 174 -3.86 -13.02 2.62
CA ILE A 174 -3.14 -12.18 3.58
C ILE A 174 -2.18 -12.98 4.49
N GLY A 175 -1.80 -14.19 4.05
CA GLY A 175 -0.84 -15.03 4.76
C GLY A 175 -1.51 -16.03 5.71
N ALA A 176 -1.25 -15.95 7.01
CA ALA A 176 -1.69 -16.92 8.02
C ALA A 176 -3.21 -17.12 8.11
N GLU A 177 -3.66 -18.16 8.80
CA GLU A 177 -5.09 -18.44 8.98
C GLU A 177 -5.81 -17.43 9.85
N THR A 178 -5.11 -16.90 10.87
CA THR A 178 -5.64 -15.91 11.82
C THR A 178 -4.67 -14.76 12.00
N PHE A 179 -5.17 -13.62 12.48
CA PHE A 179 -4.32 -12.50 12.84
C PHE A 179 -3.37 -12.86 14.00
N SER A 180 -3.85 -13.57 15.02
CA SER A 180 -3.00 -14.05 16.12
C SER A 180 -1.87 -14.94 15.63
N GLY A 181 -2.15 -15.83 14.65
CA GLY A 181 -1.11 -16.67 14.05
C GLY A 181 -0.08 -15.84 13.27
N TYR A 182 -0.52 -14.82 12.55
CA TYR A 182 0.38 -13.89 11.86
C TYR A 182 1.23 -13.10 12.85
N LEU A 183 0.61 -12.56 13.91
CA LEU A 183 1.30 -11.82 14.97
C LEU A 183 2.41 -12.65 15.62
N MET A 184 2.12 -13.91 15.99
CA MET A 184 3.13 -14.81 16.55
C MET A 184 4.30 -15.03 15.61
N SER A 185 4.06 -15.18 14.30
CA SER A 185 5.13 -15.39 13.30
C SER A 185 6.06 -14.18 13.10
N LYS A 186 5.67 -12.99 13.55
CA LYS A 186 6.50 -11.78 13.47
C LYS A 186 7.43 -11.62 14.69
N HIS A 187 7.12 -12.29 15.79
CA HIS A 187 7.89 -12.21 17.02
C HIS A 187 8.82 -13.43 17.24
N THR A 188 8.86 -14.36 16.26
CA THR A 188 9.76 -15.51 16.24
C THR A 188 10.94 -15.24 15.33
#